data_3fb335634a3ac2bf2c69e80c09f51d15
#
_entry.id   3fb335634a3ac2bf2c69e80c09f51d15
#
_cell.length_a   1.000
_cell.length_b   1.000
_cell.length_c   1.000
_cell.angle_alpha   90.00
_cell.angle_beta   90.00
_cell.angle_gamma   90.00
#
_symmetry.space_group_name_H-M   'P 1'
#
loop_
_entity.id
_entity.type
_entity.pdbx_description
1 polymer ?
#
loop_
_entity_poly.entity_id
_entity_poly.type
_entity_poly.pdbx_seq_one_letter_code
_entity_poly.pdbx_strand_id
1 'polypeptide(L)'
;MSTDAGSDHGFYSIIDYTVDGPATQDEVVSAFADIQERWVSFYPGYRSARFHVSTDGTRVYNIVAWASEADYRNFVETSDTEGRMAAIGAALEGLTGKAEARMSGVPTYTVVREIGPRTR
;
A
#
# COMPACT_ATOMS: atom_id res chain seq x y z
N MET A 1 -26.79 13.68 4.49
CA MET A 1 -26.30 13.49 4.11
C MET A 1 -25.72 12.66 4.04
N SER A 2 -25.67 12.26 4.03
CA SER A 2 -25.02 11.65 3.88
C SER A 2 -24.56 11.13 3.09
N THR A 3 -25.10 11.21 2.46
CA THR A 3 -24.44 11.08 1.34
C THR A 3 -23.08 10.82 1.40
N ASP A 4 -22.49 11.32 2.29
CA ASP A 4 -21.09 11.20 2.41
C ASP A 4 -20.63 9.81 2.57
N ALA A 5 -21.48 8.95 3.03
CA ALA A 5 -21.12 7.55 3.12
C ALA A 5 -20.69 7.01 1.78
N GLY A 6 -21.39 7.41 0.72
CA GLY A 6 -21.03 6.95 -0.59
C GLY A 6 -19.73 7.52 -1.07
N SER A 7 -19.50 8.79 -0.78
CA SER A 7 -18.30 9.45 -1.28
C SER A 7 -17.08 9.07 -0.48
N ASP A 8 -17.27 8.42 0.66
CA ASP A 8 -16.17 8.14 1.53
C ASP A 8 -15.69 6.71 1.42
N HIS A 9 -16.02 6.05 0.35
CA HIS A 9 -15.60 4.68 0.16
C HIS A 9 -14.10 4.56 -0.04
N GLY A 10 -13.47 5.63 -0.50
CA GLY A 10 -12.04 5.60 -0.70
C GLY A 10 -11.61 4.78 -1.90
N PHE A 11 -10.36 4.88 -2.21
CA PHE A 11 -9.76 4.14 -3.31
C PHE A 11 -8.42 3.63 -2.78
N TYR A 12 -8.15 2.35 -3.01
CA TYR A 12 -7.02 1.69 -2.36
C TYR A 12 -6.18 0.94 -3.36
N SER A 13 -4.86 0.94 -3.14
CA SER A 13 -4.00 -0.04 -3.78
C SER A 13 -3.46 -0.95 -2.69
N ILE A 14 -3.36 -2.23 -3.00
CA ILE A 14 -2.92 -3.23 -2.03
C ILE A 14 -1.75 -3.98 -2.63
N ILE A 15 -0.63 -3.97 -1.92
CA ILE A 15 0.57 -4.66 -2.35
C ILE A 15 0.84 -5.77 -1.33
N ASP A 16 1.00 -6.97 -1.83
CA ASP A 16 1.12 -8.19 -1.02
C ASP A 16 2.50 -8.79 -1.24
N TYR A 17 3.26 -8.94 -0.16
CA TYR A 17 4.58 -9.55 -0.22
C TYR A 17 4.60 -10.83 0.57
N THR A 18 5.26 -11.86 0.05
CA THR A 18 5.63 -13.06 0.80
C THR A 18 7.04 -12.84 1.31
N VAL A 19 7.28 -13.18 2.57
CA VAL A 19 8.60 -13.03 3.18
C VAL A 19 8.96 -14.31 3.90
N ASP A 20 10.24 -14.47 4.24
CA ASP A 20 10.75 -15.71 4.81
C ASP A 20 10.76 -15.72 6.33
N GLY A 21 10.24 -14.70 6.98
CA GLY A 21 10.11 -14.72 8.44
C GLY A 21 9.88 -13.34 9.02
N PRO A 22 9.65 -13.25 10.35
CA PRO A 22 9.32 -11.99 11.02
C PRO A 22 10.39 -10.91 10.87
N ALA A 23 11.66 -11.29 10.87
CA ALA A 23 12.73 -10.30 10.70
C ALA A 23 12.63 -9.64 9.33
N THR A 24 12.29 -10.40 8.30
CA THR A 24 12.12 -9.86 6.96
C THR A 24 10.86 -9.03 6.86
N GLN A 25 9.80 -9.38 7.61
CA GLN A 25 8.64 -8.51 7.70
C GLN A 25 9.05 -7.11 8.15
N ASP A 26 9.85 -7.03 9.22
CA ASP A 26 10.28 -5.74 9.75
C ASP A 26 11.11 -4.97 8.74
N GLU A 27 12.00 -5.66 8.03
CA GLU A 27 12.82 -5.02 7.00
C GLU A 27 11.97 -4.46 5.86
N VAL A 28 10.99 -5.22 5.42
CA VAL A 28 10.11 -4.80 4.33
C VAL A 28 9.29 -3.59 4.75
N VAL A 29 8.73 -3.62 5.96
CA VAL A 29 7.96 -2.49 6.46
C VAL A 29 8.81 -1.23 6.51
N SER A 30 10.01 -1.32 7.07
CA SER A 30 10.89 -0.16 7.18
C SER A 30 11.27 0.39 5.81
N ALA A 31 11.65 -0.49 4.89
CA ALA A 31 12.09 -0.07 3.57
C ALA A 31 10.97 0.58 2.78
N PHE A 32 9.79 -0.01 2.80
CA PHE A 32 8.68 0.48 1.99
C PHE A 32 7.95 1.63 2.64
N ALA A 33 8.01 1.77 3.97
CA ALA A 33 7.53 2.98 4.62
C ALA A 33 8.37 4.17 4.16
N ASP A 34 9.68 4.00 4.06
CA ASP A 34 10.56 5.06 3.58
C ASP A 34 10.22 5.44 2.14
N ILE A 35 9.92 4.46 1.30
CA ILE A 35 9.53 4.74 -0.08
C ILE A 35 8.22 5.51 -0.14
N GLN A 36 7.25 5.15 0.69
CA GLN A 36 5.99 5.88 0.75
C GLN A 36 6.22 7.33 1.14
N GLU A 37 7.05 7.57 2.14
CA GLU A 37 7.34 8.93 2.57
C GLU A 37 8.03 9.75 1.50
N ARG A 38 9.02 9.19 0.85
CA ARG A 38 9.88 9.95 -0.06
C ARG A 38 9.31 10.10 -1.45
N TRP A 39 8.49 9.13 -1.90
CA TRP A 39 8.11 9.08 -3.31
C TRP A 39 6.62 9.22 -3.55
N VAL A 40 5.78 9.07 -2.53
CA VAL A 40 4.35 8.94 -2.74
C VAL A 40 3.54 9.91 -1.88
N SER A 41 3.89 10.08 -0.62
CA SER A 41 3.01 10.69 0.37
C SER A 41 2.69 12.16 0.14
N PHE A 42 3.44 12.85 -0.71
CA PHE A 42 3.21 14.26 -0.95
C PHE A 42 2.28 14.55 -2.12
N TYR A 43 1.79 13.52 -2.81
CA TYR A 43 0.89 13.75 -3.93
C TYR A 43 -0.53 14.07 -3.45
N PRO A 44 -1.26 14.92 -4.19
CA PRO A 44 -2.61 15.29 -3.79
C PRO A 44 -3.50 14.06 -3.65
N GLY A 45 -4.32 14.05 -2.63
CA GLY A 45 -5.26 12.96 -2.40
C GLY A 45 -4.70 11.75 -1.68
N TYR A 46 -3.39 11.69 -1.46
CA TYR A 46 -2.81 10.63 -0.66
C TYR A 46 -3.34 10.74 0.77
N ARG A 47 -3.80 9.65 1.35
CA ARG A 47 -4.32 9.64 2.71
C ARG A 47 -3.42 8.90 3.67
N SER A 48 -3.01 7.68 3.32
CA SER A 48 -2.17 6.89 4.22
C SER A 48 -1.63 5.68 3.50
N ALA A 49 -0.58 5.11 4.07
CA ALA A 49 -0.13 3.77 3.74
C ALA A 49 -0.14 3.00 5.06
N ARG A 50 -0.84 1.88 5.09
CA ARG A 50 -0.94 1.08 6.30
C ARG A 50 -0.32 -0.27 6.04
N PHE A 51 0.69 -0.59 6.83
CA PHE A 51 1.40 -1.85 6.69
C PHE A 51 0.85 -2.84 7.68
N HIS A 52 0.56 -4.04 7.20
CA HIS A 52 0.04 -5.13 8.02
C HIS A 52 1.00 -6.30 7.92
N VAL A 53 1.33 -6.90 9.04
CA VAL A 53 2.16 -8.10 9.04
C VAL A 53 1.31 -9.25 9.52
N SER A 54 1.44 -10.41 8.86
CA SER A 54 0.71 -11.58 9.29
C SER A 54 1.33 -12.13 10.56
N THR A 55 0.49 -12.70 11.41
CA THR A 55 0.97 -13.23 12.70
C THR A 55 1.81 -14.49 12.53
N ASP A 56 1.74 -15.13 11.37
CA ASP A 56 2.57 -16.28 11.10
C ASP A 56 3.95 -15.90 10.55
N GLY A 57 4.21 -14.60 10.37
CA GLY A 57 5.54 -14.13 9.98
C GLY A 57 5.84 -14.22 8.48
N THR A 58 4.86 -14.57 7.65
CA THR A 58 5.14 -14.90 6.24
C THR A 58 4.68 -13.86 5.24
N ARG A 59 3.89 -12.87 5.65
CA ARG A 59 3.33 -11.90 4.70
C ARG A 59 3.34 -10.48 5.21
N VAL A 60 3.42 -9.55 4.27
CA VAL A 60 3.27 -8.12 4.55
C VAL A 60 2.29 -7.56 3.53
N TYR A 61 1.26 -6.86 4.00
CA TYR A 61 0.32 -6.14 3.13
C TYR A 61 0.53 -4.66 3.32
N ASN A 62 0.68 -3.93 2.23
CA ASN A 62 0.70 -2.49 2.28
C ASN A 62 -0.57 -1.98 1.61
N ILE A 63 -1.44 -1.33 2.37
CA ILE A 63 -2.70 -0.80 1.86
C ILE A 63 -2.57 0.72 1.80
N VAL A 64 -2.54 1.25 0.58
CA VAL A 64 -2.39 2.68 0.36
C VAL A 64 -3.76 3.26 0.04
N ALA A 65 -4.19 4.24 0.82
CA ALA A 65 -5.50 4.86 0.67
C ALA A 65 -5.37 6.20 -0.03
N TRP A 66 -6.25 6.43 -1.00
CA TRP A 66 -6.33 7.67 -1.77
C TRP A 66 -7.73 8.24 -1.65
N ALA A 67 -7.84 9.56 -1.77
CA ALA A 67 -9.16 10.21 -1.70
C ALA A 67 -10.05 9.78 -2.86
N SER A 68 -9.47 9.53 -4.03
CA SER A 68 -10.27 9.17 -5.21
C SER A 68 -9.39 8.45 -6.23
N GLU A 69 -10.05 7.79 -7.17
CA GLU A 69 -9.36 7.18 -8.28
C GLU A 69 -8.62 8.23 -9.12
N ALA A 70 -9.21 9.40 -9.26
CA ALA A 70 -8.59 10.46 -10.04
C ALA A 70 -7.26 10.91 -9.43
N ASP A 71 -7.20 10.98 -8.11
CA ASP A 71 -5.96 11.33 -7.43
C ASP A 71 -4.90 10.25 -7.62
N TYR A 72 -5.30 8.99 -7.54
CA TYR A 72 -4.38 7.90 -7.78
C TYR A 72 -3.84 7.95 -9.22
N ARG A 73 -4.71 8.21 -10.20
CA ARG A 73 -4.28 8.31 -11.58
C ARG A 73 -3.32 9.47 -11.79
N ASN A 74 -3.60 10.61 -11.15
CA ASN A 74 -2.70 11.74 -11.22
C ASN A 74 -1.32 11.35 -10.71
N PHE A 75 -1.26 10.64 -9.60
CA PHE A 75 0.02 10.16 -9.07
C PHE A 75 0.73 9.27 -10.10
N VAL A 76 0.02 8.31 -10.67
CA VAL A 76 0.63 7.38 -11.62
C VAL A 76 1.17 8.14 -12.85
N GLU A 77 0.42 9.14 -13.32
CA GLU A 77 0.77 9.84 -14.56
C GLU A 77 1.84 10.89 -14.36
N THR A 78 1.91 11.51 -13.18
CA THR A 78 2.81 12.65 -13.00
C THR A 78 4.02 12.36 -12.14
N SER A 79 4.05 11.22 -11.43
CA SER A 79 5.17 10.91 -10.55
C SER A 79 6.35 10.35 -11.34
N ASP A 80 7.51 10.39 -10.70
CA ASP A 80 8.73 9.81 -11.26
C ASP A 80 8.68 8.29 -11.05
N THR A 81 7.99 7.60 -11.93
CA THR A 81 7.81 6.15 -11.83
C THR A 81 9.15 5.43 -11.94
N GLU A 82 9.99 5.88 -12.86
CA GLU A 82 11.28 5.24 -13.06
C GLU A 82 12.15 5.33 -11.81
N GLY A 83 12.22 6.53 -11.23
CA GLY A 83 13.00 6.73 -10.01
C GLY A 83 12.44 5.92 -8.84
N ARG A 84 11.11 5.90 -8.72
CA ARG A 84 10.48 5.14 -7.65
C ARG A 84 10.73 3.65 -7.79
N MET A 85 10.64 3.12 -9.01
CA MET A 85 10.90 1.70 -9.23
C MET A 85 12.36 1.34 -8.97
N ALA A 86 13.29 2.25 -9.27
CA ALA A 86 14.69 2.03 -8.94
C ALA A 86 14.89 2.00 -7.42
N ALA A 87 14.20 2.87 -6.70
CA ALA A 87 14.27 2.89 -5.24
C ALA A 87 13.72 1.60 -4.64
N ILE A 88 12.62 1.09 -5.21
CA ILE A 88 12.04 -0.19 -4.76
C ILE A 88 13.03 -1.33 -5.01
N GLY A 89 13.66 -1.36 -6.19
CA GLY A 89 14.63 -2.39 -6.49
C GLY A 89 15.81 -2.37 -5.53
N ALA A 90 16.32 -1.17 -5.22
CA ALA A 90 17.42 -1.03 -4.27
C ALA A 90 16.99 -1.48 -2.88
N ALA A 91 15.75 -1.16 -2.48
CA ALA A 91 15.25 -1.58 -1.18
C ALA A 91 15.18 -3.09 -1.07
N LEU A 92 14.71 -3.76 -2.12
CA LEU A 92 14.63 -5.21 -2.12
C LEU A 92 16.00 -5.85 -2.07
N GLU A 93 16.97 -5.27 -2.80
CA GLU A 93 18.34 -5.79 -2.78
C GLU A 93 19.00 -5.61 -1.42
N GLY A 94 18.58 -4.61 -0.67
CA GLY A 94 19.17 -4.33 0.65
C GLY A 94 18.63 -5.21 1.77
N LEU A 95 17.64 -6.04 1.50
CA LEU A 95 17.09 -6.91 2.54
C LEU A 95 18.07 -8.05 2.84
N THR A 96 18.11 -8.45 4.11
CA THR A 96 18.92 -9.62 4.49
C THR A 96 18.14 -10.90 4.28
N GLY A 97 16.80 -10.81 4.35
CA GLY A 97 15.93 -11.95 4.07
C GLY A 97 15.36 -11.87 2.68
N LYS A 98 14.43 -12.75 2.39
CA LYS A 98 13.81 -12.83 1.06
C LYS A 98 12.38 -12.34 1.09
N ALA A 99 12.05 -11.50 0.13
CA ALA A 99 10.70 -10.99 -0.03
C ALA A 99 10.36 -10.97 -1.50
N GLU A 100 9.11 -11.33 -1.83
CA GLU A 100 8.63 -11.32 -3.20
C GLU A 100 7.23 -10.72 -3.22
N ALA A 101 6.96 -9.87 -4.21
CA ALA A 101 5.60 -9.42 -4.46
C ALA A 101 4.80 -10.61 -4.97
N ARG A 102 3.62 -10.82 -4.41
CA ARG A 102 2.84 -12.00 -4.77
C ARG A 102 2.07 -11.84 -6.06
N MET A 103 1.98 -10.64 -6.57
CA MET A 103 1.18 -10.37 -7.75
C MET A 103 1.97 -9.52 -8.71
N SER A 104 1.63 -9.60 -9.98
CA SER A 104 2.21 -8.70 -10.95
C SER A 104 1.35 -7.44 -11.00
N GLY A 105 1.99 -6.29 -10.95
CA GLY A 105 1.30 -5.02 -10.94
C GLY A 105 0.74 -4.71 -9.56
N VAL A 106 -0.02 -3.64 -9.50
CA VAL A 106 -0.62 -3.18 -8.25
C VAL A 106 -2.12 -3.03 -8.51
N PRO A 107 -2.91 -4.03 -8.15
CA PRO A 107 -4.35 -3.91 -8.33
C PRO A 107 -4.92 -2.85 -7.40
N THR A 108 -6.00 -2.22 -7.85
CA THR A 108 -6.64 -1.17 -7.09
C THR A 108 -8.06 -1.60 -6.73
N TYR A 109 -8.58 -1.03 -5.66
CA TYR A 109 -9.82 -1.48 -5.06
C TYR A 109 -10.65 -0.33 -4.56
N THR A 110 -11.96 -0.52 -4.53
CA THR A 110 -12.85 0.39 -3.82
C THR A 110 -13.62 -0.43 -2.79
N VAL A 111 -14.06 0.22 -1.72
CA VAL A 111 -14.93 -0.44 -0.76
C VAL A 111 -16.34 -0.41 -1.33
N VAL A 112 -16.95 -1.57 -1.48
CA VAL A 112 -18.31 -1.64 -2.01
C VAL A 112 -19.32 -1.97 -0.94
N ARG A 113 -18.90 -2.40 0.23
CA ARG A 113 -19.80 -2.69 1.34
C ARG A 113 -19.03 -2.78 2.64
N GLU A 114 -19.61 -2.19 3.66
CA GLU A 114 -19.07 -2.31 5.00
C GLU A 114 -20.20 -2.73 5.91
N ILE A 115 -19.98 -3.73 6.75
CA ILE A 115 -20.98 -4.23 7.68
C ILE A 115 -20.40 -4.12 9.07
N GLY A 116 -21.07 -3.33 9.92
CA GLY A 116 -20.63 -3.16 11.29
C GLY A 116 -21.18 -4.26 12.19
N PRO A 117 -20.84 -4.21 13.47
CA PRO A 117 -21.33 -5.19 14.42
C PRO A 117 -22.84 -5.11 14.54
N ARG A 118 -23.46 -6.26 14.74
CA ARG A 118 -24.89 -6.29 14.96
C ARG A 118 -25.19 -5.98 16.42
N THR A 119 -26.14 -5.07 16.63
CA THR A 119 -26.57 -4.74 17.97
C THR A 119 -27.55 -5.81 18.46
N ARG A 120 -27.42 -6.22 19.71
CA ARG A 120 -28.28 -7.28 20.25
C ARG A 120 -29.23 -6.73 21.30
#